data_ca4ada44a1b156ee52fd599e062634f1
#
_entry.id   ca4ada44a1b156ee52fd599e062634f1
#
_cell.length_a   1.000
_cell.length_b   1.000
_cell.length_c   1.000
_cell.angle_alpha   90.00
_cell.angle_beta   90.00
_cell.angle_gamma   90.00
#
_symmetry.space_group_name_H-M   'P 1'
#
loop_
_entity.id
_entity.type
_entity.pdbx_description
1 polymer ?
#
loop_
_entity_poly.entity_id
_entity_poly.type
_entity_poly.pdbx_seq_one_letter_code
_entity_poly.pdbx_strand_id
1 'polypeptide(L)'
;MNALEIRGLTKHYKDFTLGPLDLTLPGGAICGLVGENGAGKSTTMKLILGSCEADGGSVTVLGKDNRSADFTRTKSDLGVVLDAPGIPQSMTSTQVGKVMAGIYPTWDAAVYAELCRRFALPEKKKFKDYSRGMKMKQGLAVALAHHPKLLLLDEATSGLDPVVRDELIDLLLDFARDENHAILISSHIVSDLEKLCDTIAFLHKGQLLLCEDKDTLREKYALWHGAAEQLKELNPAALLRQRTTPYGAEALVRRDGMPDGSLLMPVSIEELFVQMVKGEDRT
;
A
#
# COMPACT_ATOMS: atom_id res chain seq x y z
N MET A 1 -18.22 -7.19 4.05
CA MET A 1 -18.52 -5.82 3.58
C MET A 1 -17.22 -5.18 3.10
N ASN A 2 -17.24 -4.35 2.02
CA ASN A 2 -16.02 -3.70 1.58
C ASN A 2 -15.66 -2.54 2.52
N ALA A 3 -14.40 -2.49 2.94
CA ALA A 3 -13.86 -1.39 3.73
C ALA A 3 -13.56 -0.16 2.86
N LEU A 4 -13.19 -0.40 1.58
CA LEU A 4 -12.93 0.64 0.60
C LEU A 4 -13.39 0.18 -0.79
N GLU A 5 -14.08 1.08 -1.51
CA GLU A 5 -14.38 0.93 -2.92
C GLU A 5 -14.02 2.21 -3.67
N ILE A 6 -13.22 2.08 -4.69
CA ILE A 6 -12.83 3.15 -5.62
C ILE A 6 -13.34 2.77 -7.00
N ARG A 7 -14.06 3.67 -7.68
CA ARG A 7 -14.61 3.44 -9.01
C ARG A 7 -14.33 4.61 -9.93
N GLY A 8 -13.54 4.38 -10.98
CA GLY A 8 -13.18 5.34 -12.01
C GLY A 8 -12.54 6.62 -11.46
N LEU A 9 -11.84 6.54 -10.32
CA LEU A 9 -11.28 7.69 -9.63
C LEU A 9 -10.24 8.40 -10.49
N THR A 10 -10.43 9.70 -10.74
CA THR A 10 -9.51 10.51 -11.53
C THR A 10 -9.14 11.80 -10.83
N LYS A 11 -7.88 12.24 -11.04
CA LYS A 11 -7.39 13.54 -10.61
C LYS A 11 -6.38 14.08 -11.61
N HIS A 12 -6.62 15.29 -12.08
CA HIS A 12 -5.74 15.98 -13.02
C HIS A 12 -4.94 17.06 -12.30
N TYR A 13 -3.65 17.05 -12.52
CA TYR A 13 -2.72 18.12 -12.18
C TYR A 13 -2.07 18.63 -13.47
N LYS A 14 -1.36 19.74 -13.41
CA LYS A 14 -0.72 20.35 -14.60
C LYS A 14 0.17 19.36 -15.37
N ASP A 15 0.97 18.57 -14.64
CA ASP A 15 2.00 17.70 -15.23
C ASP A 15 1.79 16.21 -14.86
N PHE A 16 0.63 15.86 -14.28
CA PHE A 16 0.34 14.50 -13.82
C PHE A 16 -1.16 14.23 -13.82
N THR A 17 -1.55 13.07 -14.29
CA THR A 17 -2.93 12.58 -14.20
C THR A 17 -2.97 11.26 -13.45
N LEU A 18 -3.81 11.18 -12.43
CA LEU A 18 -4.13 9.93 -11.74
C LEU A 18 -5.43 9.35 -12.29
N GLY A 19 -5.43 8.07 -12.60
CA GLY A 19 -6.64 7.32 -12.97
C GLY A 19 -6.96 7.28 -14.48
N PRO A 20 -8.10 6.68 -14.81
CA PRO A 20 -9.11 6.15 -13.86
C PRO A 20 -8.60 4.97 -13.03
N LEU A 21 -8.90 4.98 -11.73
CA LEU A 21 -8.55 3.90 -10.81
C LEU A 21 -9.81 3.17 -10.35
N ASP A 22 -9.74 1.84 -10.35
CA ASP A 22 -10.74 0.94 -9.77
C ASP A 22 -10.04 0.03 -8.75
N LEU A 23 -10.45 0.09 -7.48
CA LEU A 23 -9.87 -0.72 -6.42
C LEU A 23 -10.94 -1.05 -5.38
N THR A 24 -10.98 -2.33 -4.97
CA THR A 24 -11.85 -2.79 -3.90
C THR A 24 -11.02 -3.46 -2.82
N LEU A 25 -11.23 -3.05 -1.56
CA LEU A 25 -10.61 -3.65 -0.38
C LEU A 25 -11.72 -4.22 0.51
N PRO A 26 -11.85 -5.55 0.61
CA PRO A 26 -12.76 -6.18 1.56
C PRO A 26 -12.38 -5.91 3.01
N GLY A 27 -13.35 -6.05 3.94
CA GLY A 27 -13.02 -6.18 5.36
C GLY A 27 -12.22 -7.47 5.59
N GLY A 28 -11.31 -7.47 6.56
CA GLY A 28 -10.41 -8.59 6.86
C GLY A 28 -9.21 -8.69 5.93
N ALA A 29 -9.04 -7.79 4.94
CA ALA A 29 -7.99 -7.90 3.95
C ALA A 29 -6.95 -6.78 4.06
N ILE A 30 -5.75 -7.08 3.57
CA ILE A 30 -4.63 -6.13 3.45
C ILE A 30 -4.30 -5.95 1.96
N CYS A 31 -4.42 -4.72 1.47
CA CYS A 31 -4.05 -4.35 0.11
C CYS A 31 -2.78 -3.50 0.09
N GLY A 32 -1.80 -3.94 -0.68
CA GLY A 32 -0.55 -3.22 -0.93
C GLY A 32 -0.61 -2.40 -2.22
N LEU A 33 -0.41 -1.10 -2.13
CA LEU A 33 -0.30 -0.20 -3.28
C LEU A 33 1.19 0.00 -3.61
N VAL A 34 1.69 -0.74 -4.58
CA VAL A 34 3.07 -0.69 -5.07
C VAL A 34 3.21 0.37 -6.14
N GLY A 35 4.28 1.12 -6.11
CA GLY A 35 4.60 2.08 -7.17
C GLY A 35 5.85 2.89 -6.88
N GLU A 36 6.46 3.41 -7.93
CA GLU A 36 7.62 4.31 -7.83
C GLU A 36 7.25 5.63 -7.15
N ASN A 37 8.27 6.42 -6.79
CA ASN A 37 8.03 7.79 -6.32
C ASN A 37 7.38 8.61 -7.44
N GLY A 38 6.30 9.31 -7.11
CA GLY A 38 5.51 10.08 -8.10
C GLY A 38 4.46 9.25 -8.85
N ALA A 39 4.33 7.93 -8.60
CA ALA A 39 3.31 7.10 -9.26
C ALA A 39 1.86 7.49 -8.92
N GLY A 40 1.63 8.23 -7.82
CA GLY A 40 0.30 8.67 -7.41
C GLY A 40 -0.21 8.06 -6.09
N LYS A 41 0.58 7.24 -5.39
CA LYS A 41 0.20 6.56 -4.13
C LYS A 41 -0.35 7.53 -3.08
N SER A 42 0.41 8.54 -2.71
CA SER A 42 -0.02 9.55 -1.73
C SER A 42 -1.20 10.39 -2.21
N THR A 43 -1.32 10.61 -3.53
CA THR A 43 -2.49 11.28 -4.12
C THR A 43 -3.73 10.43 -3.95
N THR A 44 -3.64 9.12 -4.20
CA THR A 44 -4.73 8.16 -3.97
C THR A 44 -5.17 8.18 -2.51
N MET A 45 -4.23 8.14 -1.54
CA MET A 45 -4.56 8.24 -0.11
C MET A 45 -5.28 9.56 0.23
N LYS A 46 -4.82 10.70 -0.30
CA LYS A 46 -5.46 12.00 -0.08
C LYS A 46 -6.88 12.07 -0.66
N LEU A 47 -7.10 11.47 -1.82
CA LEU A 47 -8.43 11.37 -2.45
C LEU A 47 -9.37 10.50 -1.61
N ILE A 48 -8.91 9.35 -1.09
CA ILE A 48 -9.69 8.48 -0.19
C ILE A 48 -10.12 9.24 1.06
N LEU A 49 -9.21 10.02 1.66
CA LEU A 49 -9.47 10.82 2.86
C LEU A 49 -10.36 12.06 2.61
N GLY A 50 -10.66 12.36 1.34
CA GLY A 50 -11.33 13.61 0.98
C GLY A 50 -10.50 14.86 1.34
N SER A 51 -9.16 14.72 1.40
CA SER A 51 -8.23 15.83 1.66
C SER A 51 -7.92 16.62 0.39
N CYS A 52 -8.25 16.08 -0.78
CA CYS A 52 -8.34 16.79 -2.05
C CYS A 52 -9.56 16.26 -2.82
N GLU A 53 -10.12 17.09 -3.69
CA GLU A 53 -11.28 16.73 -4.50
C GLU A 53 -10.85 15.92 -5.72
N ALA A 54 -11.62 14.87 -6.03
CA ALA A 54 -11.49 14.12 -7.27
C ALA A 54 -12.15 14.89 -8.43
N ASP A 55 -11.58 14.77 -9.63
CA ASP A 55 -12.17 15.35 -10.85
C ASP A 55 -13.21 14.40 -11.49
N GLY A 56 -13.13 13.10 -11.16
CA GLY A 56 -14.09 12.09 -11.59
C GLY A 56 -14.09 10.84 -10.70
N GLY A 57 -15.08 9.98 -10.91
CA GLY A 57 -15.23 8.75 -10.16
C GLY A 57 -15.82 8.94 -8.76
N SER A 58 -15.76 7.87 -7.95
CA SER A 58 -16.30 7.87 -6.60
C SER A 58 -15.41 7.05 -5.66
N VAL A 59 -15.46 7.40 -4.37
CA VAL A 59 -14.79 6.67 -3.29
C VAL A 59 -15.78 6.43 -2.16
N THR A 60 -15.97 5.16 -1.83
CA THR A 60 -16.79 4.72 -0.70
C THR A 60 -15.87 4.11 0.37
N VAL A 61 -15.92 4.64 1.58
CA VAL A 61 -15.09 4.22 2.72
C VAL A 61 -16.03 3.74 3.83
N LEU A 62 -15.89 2.51 4.28
CA LEU A 62 -16.76 1.88 5.29
C LEU A 62 -18.25 2.07 4.96
N GLY A 63 -18.60 1.94 3.66
CA GLY A 63 -19.97 2.09 3.17
C GLY A 63 -20.47 3.54 3.03
N LYS A 64 -19.61 4.56 3.19
CA LYS A 64 -19.96 5.99 3.06
C LYS A 64 -19.20 6.64 1.92
N ASP A 65 -19.90 7.41 1.08
CA ASP A 65 -19.26 8.28 0.08
C ASP A 65 -18.40 9.33 0.81
N ASN A 66 -17.15 9.44 0.43
CA ASN A 66 -16.19 10.34 1.08
C ASN A 66 -16.47 11.84 0.83
N ARG A 67 -17.44 12.17 -0.04
CA ARG A 67 -17.94 13.52 -0.29
C ARG A 67 -19.21 13.85 0.52
N SER A 68 -19.77 12.84 1.22
CA SER A 68 -20.98 13.05 2.01
C SER A 68 -20.69 13.85 3.30
N ALA A 69 -21.68 14.60 3.76
CA ALA A 69 -21.57 15.36 5.02
C ALA A 69 -21.29 14.44 6.22
N ASP A 70 -21.77 13.20 6.18
CA ASP A 70 -21.58 12.21 7.25
C ASP A 70 -20.17 11.60 7.26
N PHE A 71 -19.36 11.80 6.22
CA PHE A 71 -18.02 11.25 6.15
C PHE A 71 -17.09 11.72 7.27
N THR A 72 -17.35 12.91 7.81
CA THR A 72 -16.59 13.41 8.98
C THR A 72 -16.69 12.46 10.18
N ARG A 73 -17.84 11.80 10.39
CA ARG A 73 -18.01 10.80 11.45
C ARG A 73 -17.24 9.51 11.11
N THR A 74 -17.24 9.11 9.84
CA THR A 74 -16.51 7.92 9.38
C THR A 74 -14.99 8.09 9.58
N LYS A 75 -14.47 9.31 9.53
CA LYS A 75 -13.04 9.58 9.77
C LYS A 75 -12.57 9.15 11.16
N SER A 76 -13.44 9.08 12.16
CA SER A 76 -13.07 8.55 13.48
C SER A 76 -12.82 7.04 13.50
N ASP A 77 -13.33 6.31 12.50
CA ASP A 77 -13.06 4.87 12.30
C ASP A 77 -11.81 4.62 11.38
N LEU A 78 -11.10 5.67 10.97
CA LEU A 78 -9.91 5.57 10.11
C LEU A 78 -8.64 5.85 10.90
N GLY A 79 -7.73 4.89 10.93
CA GLY A 79 -6.34 5.10 11.37
C GLY A 79 -5.48 5.54 10.19
N VAL A 80 -4.87 6.71 10.29
CA VAL A 80 -4.13 7.30 9.16
C VAL A 80 -2.70 7.61 9.56
N VAL A 81 -1.74 7.09 8.79
CA VAL A 81 -0.33 7.44 8.92
C VAL A 81 0.20 7.82 7.54
N LEU A 82 0.42 9.11 7.34
CA LEU A 82 1.03 9.65 6.13
C LEU A 82 2.54 9.80 6.33
N ASP A 83 3.30 9.90 5.24
CA ASP A 83 4.77 10.08 5.27
C ASP A 83 5.22 11.27 6.15
N ALA A 84 4.39 12.31 6.25
CA ALA A 84 4.57 13.41 7.20
C ALA A 84 3.40 13.45 8.19
N PRO A 85 3.51 12.79 9.36
CA PRO A 85 2.48 12.87 10.38
C PRO A 85 2.23 14.32 10.81
N GLY A 86 0.97 14.77 10.75
CA GLY A 86 0.54 16.14 11.08
C GLY A 86 0.66 16.52 12.57
N ILE A 87 1.60 15.90 13.30
CA ILE A 87 1.83 16.15 14.72
C ILE A 87 2.68 17.41 14.91
N PRO A 88 2.23 18.38 15.74
CA PRO A 88 2.99 19.59 15.99
C PRO A 88 4.40 19.30 16.56
N GLN A 89 5.40 19.94 15.96
CA GLN A 89 6.83 19.70 16.23
C GLN A 89 7.26 19.94 17.70
N SER A 90 6.53 20.80 18.42
CA SER A 90 6.81 21.16 19.82
C SER A 90 6.23 20.19 20.84
N MET A 91 5.33 19.29 20.44
CA MET A 91 4.66 18.36 21.35
C MET A 91 5.55 17.19 21.73
N THR A 92 5.35 16.69 22.94
CA THR A 92 5.87 15.41 23.42
C THR A 92 4.82 14.31 23.20
N SER A 93 5.22 13.03 23.26
CA SER A 93 4.30 11.89 23.13
C SER A 93 3.13 11.98 24.14
N THR A 94 3.41 12.34 25.39
CA THR A 94 2.37 12.53 26.42
C THR A 94 1.37 13.64 26.06
N GLN A 95 1.85 14.75 25.47
CA GLN A 95 0.97 15.84 25.04
C GLN A 95 0.12 15.44 23.83
N VAL A 96 0.70 14.69 22.89
CA VAL A 96 -0.03 14.12 21.74
C VAL A 96 -1.19 13.25 22.24
N GLY A 97 -0.95 12.33 23.16
CA GLY A 97 -2.01 11.47 23.72
C GLY A 97 -3.15 12.26 24.36
N LYS A 98 -2.83 13.33 25.11
CA LYS A 98 -3.86 14.21 25.71
C LYS A 98 -4.70 14.95 24.67
N VAL A 99 -4.09 15.43 23.59
CA VAL A 99 -4.82 16.11 22.51
C VAL A 99 -5.71 15.12 21.75
N MET A 100 -5.20 13.94 21.42
CA MET A 100 -5.95 12.92 20.70
C MET A 100 -7.14 12.39 21.50
N ALA A 101 -7.00 12.27 22.81
CA ALA A 101 -8.13 11.95 23.70
C ALA A 101 -9.29 12.96 23.64
N GLY A 102 -9.03 14.21 23.27
CA GLY A 102 -10.05 15.22 23.05
C GLY A 102 -10.64 15.21 21.64
N ILE A 103 -10.01 14.51 20.68
CA ILE A 103 -10.41 14.46 19.27
C ILE A 103 -11.21 13.19 18.98
N TYR A 104 -10.74 12.04 19.46
CA TYR A 104 -11.33 10.73 19.16
C TYR A 104 -12.23 10.26 20.30
N PRO A 105 -13.54 10.06 20.05
CA PRO A 105 -14.45 9.56 21.08
C PRO A 105 -14.09 8.16 21.59
N THR A 106 -13.47 7.35 20.74
CA THR A 106 -13.04 5.96 20.99
C THR A 106 -11.60 5.86 21.50
N TRP A 107 -10.99 6.99 21.90
CA TRP A 107 -9.59 7.00 22.33
C TRP A 107 -9.36 6.12 23.55
N ASP A 108 -8.40 5.20 23.43
CA ASP A 108 -7.93 4.34 24.50
C ASP A 108 -6.53 4.77 24.98
N ALA A 109 -6.50 5.44 26.12
CA ALA A 109 -5.25 5.93 26.69
C ALA A 109 -4.33 4.79 27.17
N ALA A 110 -4.88 3.63 27.52
CA ALA A 110 -4.10 2.47 27.94
C ALA A 110 -3.41 1.82 26.75
N VAL A 111 -4.15 1.62 25.65
CA VAL A 111 -3.58 1.13 24.36
C VAL A 111 -2.50 2.08 23.84
N TYR A 112 -2.76 3.40 23.89
CA TYR A 112 -1.77 4.39 23.48
C TYR A 112 -0.48 4.31 24.31
N ALA A 113 -0.60 4.24 25.64
CA ALA A 113 0.54 4.14 26.54
C ALA A 113 1.33 2.84 26.31
N GLU A 114 0.62 1.72 26.08
CA GLU A 114 1.22 0.42 25.76
C GLU A 114 2.01 0.47 24.44
N LEU A 115 1.41 1.03 23.37
CA LEU A 115 2.09 1.20 22.08
C LEU A 115 3.31 2.11 22.19
N CYS A 116 3.21 3.22 22.94
CA CYS A 116 4.37 4.09 23.18
C CYS A 116 5.50 3.34 23.90
N ARG A 117 5.18 2.49 24.88
CA ARG A 117 6.14 1.66 25.58
C ARG A 117 6.74 0.59 24.68
N ARG A 118 5.91 -0.15 23.92
CA ARG A 118 6.35 -1.16 22.96
C ARG A 118 7.30 -0.58 21.90
N PHE A 119 7.00 0.62 21.42
CA PHE A 119 7.82 1.33 20.44
C PHE A 119 9.01 2.10 21.05
N ALA A 120 9.22 2.01 22.37
CA ALA A 120 10.26 2.74 23.11
C ALA A 120 10.26 4.25 22.82
N LEU A 121 9.08 4.87 22.73
CA LEU A 121 8.95 6.31 22.47
C LEU A 121 9.21 7.11 23.74
N PRO A 122 10.15 8.08 23.72
CA PRO A 122 10.49 8.87 24.91
C PRO A 122 9.38 9.86 25.24
N GLU A 123 8.86 9.79 26.45
CA GLU A 123 7.72 10.60 26.92
C GLU A 123 7.96 12.12 26.89
N LYS A 124 9.19 12.57 27.18
CA LYS A 124 9.56 13.99 27.35
C LYS A 124 10.24 14.61 26.15
N LYS A 125 10.66 13.81 25.18
CA LYS A 125 11.32 14.29 23.95
C LYS A 125 10.30 14.90 23.01
N LYS A 126 10.62 16.05 22.41
CA LYS A 126 9.73 16.73 21.47
C LYS A 126 9.72 16.01 20.12
N PHE A 127 8.59 16.05 19.41
CA PHE A 127 8.40 15.38 18.11
C PHE A 127 9.42 15.85 17.05
N LYS A 128 9.84 17.13 17.08
CA LYS A 128 10.89 17.64 16.19
C LYS A 128 12.23 16.89 16.31
N ASP A 129 12.52 16.37 17.49
CA ASP A 129 13.78 15.70 17.81
C ASP A 129 13.70 14.18 17.60
N TYR A 130 12.56 13.67 17.11
CA TYR A 130 12.36 12.27 16.76
C TYR A 130 13.05 11.93 15.44
N SER A 131 13.64 10.73 15.36
CA SER A 131 14.05 10.15 14.08
C SER A 131 12.81 9.88 13.19
N ARG A 132 13.01 9.65 11.89
CA ARG A 132 11.92 9.28 10.98
C ARG A 132 11.15 8.05 11.50
N GLY A 133 11.86 7.00 11.92
CA GLY A 133 11.24 5.80 12.49
C GLY A 133 10.44 6.08 13.77
N MET A 134 10.94 6.93 14.67
CA MET A 134 10.19 7.32 15.87
C MET A 134 8.92 8.12 15.52
N LYS A 135 8.98 8.98 14.51
CA LYS A 135 7.80 9.71 14.02
C LYS A 135 6.75 8.77 13.46
N MET A 136 7.18 7.76 12.69
CA MET A 136 6.30 6.72 12.16
C MET A 136 5.65 5.91 13.28
N LYS A 137 6.43 5.41 14.24
CA LYS A 137 5.94 4.71 15.43
C LYS A 137 4.93 5.55 16.23
N GLN A 138 5.18 6.85 16.40
CA GLN A 138 4.24 7.77 17.05
C GLN A 138 2.93 7.90 16.27
N GLY A 139 3.00 8.01 14.94
CA GLY A 139 1.82 8.04 14.06
C GLY A 139 0.98 6.77 14.20
N LEU A 140 1.63 5.61 14.21
CA LEU A 140 0.97 4.31 14.39
C LEU A 140 0.34 4.17 15.78
N ALA A 141 1.03 4.60 16.84
CA ALA A 141 0.47 4.59 18.19
C ALA A 141 -0.81 5.44 18.28
N VAL A 142 -0.83 6.60 17.62
CA VAL A 142 -2.03 7.44 17.52
C VAL A 142 -3.11 6.75 16.69
N ALA A 143 -2.75 6.23 15.51
CA ALA A 143 -3.71 5.61 14.59
C ALA A 143 -4.40 4.37 15.16
N LEU A 144 -3.70 3.57 15.98
CA LEU A 144 -4.25 2.35 16.56
C LEU A 144 -5.01 2.58 17.88
N ALA A 145 -4.65 3.62 18.64
CA ALA A 145 -5.20 3.86 19.97
C ALA A 145 -6.67 4.31 20.00
N HIS A 146 -7.28 4.60 18.87
CA HIS A 146 -8.72 4.93 18.79
C HIS A 146 -9.56 3.81 18.16
N HIS A 147 -9.01 2.61 18.04
CA HIS A 147 -9.68 1.41 17.51
C HIS A 147 -10.27 1.60 16.10
N PRO A 148 -9.45 1.94 15.10
CA PRO A 148 -9.92 2.13 13.73
C PRO A 148 -10.38 0.82 13.11
N LYS A 149 -11.27 0.90 12.10
CA LYS A 149 -11.69 -0.23 11.26
C LYS A 149 -10.88 -0.33 9.97
N LEU A 150 -10.37 0.80 9.48
CA LEU A 150 -9.53 0.86 8.29
C LEU A 150 -8.25 1.65 8.59
N LEU A 151 -7.10 1.03 8.32
CA LEU A 151 -5.79 1.71 8.33
C LEU A 151 -5.41 2.15 6.93
N LEU A 152 -5.02 3.41 6.80
CA LEU A 152 -4.44 4.00 5.59
C LEU A 152 -3.00 4.40 5.89
N LEU A 153 -2.04 3.65 5.33
CA LEU A 153 -0.63 3.75 5.65
C LEU A 153 0.17 4.16 4.41
N ASP A 154 0.71 5.39 4.40
CA ASP A 154 1.53 5.88 3.29
C ASP A 154 3.02 5.78 3.63
N GLU A 155 3.74 4.87 2.94
CA GLU A 155 5.18 4.61 3.12
C GLU A 155 5.57 4.25 4.56
N ALA A 156 4.71 3.53 5.30
CA ALA A 156 4.85 3.28 6.73
C ALA A 156 6.08 2.43 7.11
N THR A 157 6.63 1.63 6.20
CA THR A 157 7.84 0.82 6.41
C THR A 157 9.11 1.53 5.95
N SER A 158 8.98 2.62 5.19
CA SER A 158 10.11 3.33 4.58
C SER A 158 11.01 4.01 5.62
N GLY A 159 12.32 3.76 5.53
CA GLY A 159 13.32 4.36 6.41
C GLY A 159 13.32 3.81 7.85
N LEU A 160 12.65 2.68 8.09
CA LEU A 160 12.77 1.92 9.32
C LEU A 160 13.96 0.95 9.22
N ASP A 161 14.62 0.68 10.35
CA ASP A 161 15.59 -0.41 10.42
C ASP A 161 14.86 -1.78 10.31
N PRO A 162 15.56 -2.85 9.91
CA PRO A 162 14.94 -4.14 9.63
C PRO A 162 14.18 -4.74 10.82
N VAL A 163 14.65 -4.54 12.05
CA VAL A 163 14.00 -5.10 13.26
C VAL A 163 12.68 -4.39 13.53
N VAL A 164 12.69 -3.05 13.50
CA VAL A 164 11.49 -2.22 13.68
C VAL A 164 10.45 -2.48 12.59
N ARG A 165 10.92 -2.72 11.37
CA ARG A 165 10.06 -3.05 10.23
C ARG A 165 9.34 -4.37 10.43
N ASP A 166 10.06 -5.40 10.89
CA ASP A 166 9.48 -6.72 11.17
C ASP A 166 8.45 -6.66 12.31
N GLU A 167 8.77 -5.97 13.42
CA GLU A 167 7.82 -5.69 14.51
C GLU A 167 6.55 -4.96 14.04
N LEU A 168 6.69 -4.04 13.06
CA LEU A 168 5.56 -3.35 12.48
C LEU A 168 4.70 -4.29 11.63
N ILE A 169 5.32 -5.13 10.81
CA ILE A 169 4.60 -6.12 9.99
C ILE A 169 3.77 -7.04 10.90
N ASP A 170 4.36 -7.56 11.97
CA ASP A 170 3.65 -8.40 12.94
C ASP A 170 2.45 -7.67 13.57
N LEU A 171 2.63 -6.40 13.95
CA LEU A 171 1.55 -5.57 14.51
C LEU A 171 0.40 -5.38 13.53
N LEU A 172 0.70 -5.16 12.25
CA LEU A 172 -0.31 -4.99 11.20
C LEU A 172 -1.03 -6.30 10.87
N LEU A 173 -0.32 -7.42 10.88
CA LEU A 173 -0.91 -8.74 10.73
C LEU A 173 -1.86 -9.05 11.91
N ASP A 174 -1.45 -8.75 13.14
CA ASP A 174 -2.31 -8.90 14.31
C ASP A 174 -3.58 -8.04 14.23
N PHE A 175 -3.45 -6.80 13.76
CA PHE A 175 -4.60 -5.90 13.54
C PHE A 175 -5.59 -6.47 12.52
N ALA A 176 -5.10 -7.05 11.42
CA ALA A 176 -5.93 -7.58 10.34
C ALA A 176 -6.59 -8.95 10.65
N ARG A 177 -6.29 -9.58 11.80
CA ARG A 177 -6.97 -10.83 12.21
C ARG A 177 -8.46 -10.64 12.47
N ASP A 178 -8.91 -9.44 12.80
CA ASP A 178 -10.33 -9.12 12.90
C ASP A 178 -10.91 -8.89 11.50
N GLU A 179 -11.89 -9.69 11.10
CA GLU A 179 -12.56 -9.60 9.78
C GLU A 179 -13.24 -8.25 9.52
N ASN A 180 -13.43 -7.42 10.56
CA ASN A 180 -13.96 -6.06 10.44
C ASN A 180 -12.87 -5.02 10.18
N HIS A 181 -11.62 -5.37 10.31
CA HIS A 181 -10.48 -4.49 10.06
C HIS A 181 -9.97 -4.64 8.63
N ALA A 182 -9.41 -3.59 8.07
CA ALA A 182 -8.74 -3.65 6.78
C ALA A 182 -7.54 -2.69 6.75
N ILE A 183 -6.59 -2.96 5.86
CA ILE A 183 -5.39 -2.12 5.71
C ILE A 183 -5.17 -1.82 4.23
N LEU A 184 -5.05 -0.55 3.88
CA LEU A 184 -4.44 -0.11 2.63
C LEU A 184 -3.07 0.48 2.95
N ILE A 185 -2.01 -0.15 2.48
CA ILE A 185 -0.64 0.29 2.70
C ILE A 185 0.06 0.59 1.39
N SER A 186 0.65 1.77 1.26
CA SER A 186 1.54 2.08 0.13
C SER A 186 2.99 1.83 0.50
N SER A 187 3.77 1.31 -0.44
CA SER A 187 5.22 1.21 -0.31
C SER A 187 5.89 1.11 -1.69
N HIS A 188 7.14 1.55 -1.75
CA HIS A 188 8.06 1.23 -2.83
C HIS A 188 8.95 0.01 -2.50
N ILE A 189 8.88 -0.51 -1.26
CA ILE A 189 9.58 -1.72 -0.81
C ILE A 189 8.65 -2.91 -0.99
N VAL A 190 8.76 -3.57 -2.12
CA VAL A 190 7.81 -4.64 -2.52
C VAL A 190 7.89 -5.85 -1.59
N SER A 191 9.10 -6.17 -1.10
CA SER A 191 9.31 -7.31 -0.18
C SER A 191 8.51 -7.21 1.12
N ASP A 192 8.23 -5.99 1.63
CA ASP A 192 7.41 -5.81 2.81
C ASP A 192 5.94 -6.10 2.50
N LEU A 193 5.46 -5.61 1.35
CA LEU A 193 4.10 -5.84 0.90
C LEU A 193 3.86 -7.32 0.55
N GLU A 194 4.86 -7.98 0.01
CA GLU A 194 4.81 -9.43 -0.30
C GLU A 194 4.61 -10.29 0.96
N LYS A 195 5.17 -9.87 2.10
CA LYS A 195 4.97 -10.53 3.39
C LYS A 195 3.60 -10.23 4.01
N LEU A 196 3.15 -8.98 3.90
CA LEU A 196 2.02 -8.44 4.64
C LEU A 196 0.69 -8.58 3.90
N CYS A 197 0.66 -8.36 2.56
CA CYS A 197 -0.57 -8.12 1.82
C CYS A 197 -1.18 -9.40 1.26
N ASP A 198 -2.51 -9.43 1.19
CA ASP A 198 -3.28 -10.44 0.45
C ASP A 198 -3.38 -10.05 -1.01
N THR A 199 -3.69 -8.78 -1.27
CA THR A 199 -3.86 -8.20 -2.61
C THR A 199 -2.77 -7.19 -2.90
N ILE A 200 -2.27 -7.18 -4.14
CA ILE A 200 -1.28 -6.21 -4.62
C ILE A 200 -1.88 -5.40 -5.77
N ALA A 201 -1.78 -4.09 -5.65
CA ALA A 201 -2.17 -3.12 -6.66
C ALA A 201 -0.92 -2.40 -7.21
N PHE A 202 -0.62 -2.53 -8.49
CA PHE A 202 0.52 -1.86 -9.13
C PHE A 202 0.10 -0.52 -9.73
N LEU A 203 0.68 0.56 -9.22
CA LEU A 203 0.45 1.92 -9.69
C LEU A 203 1.71 2.45 -10.40
N HIS A 204 1.58 2.87 -11.65
CA HIS A 204 2.66 3.45 -12.45
C HIS A 204 2.18 4.65 -13.22
N LYS A 205 2.89 5.77 -13.16
CA LYS A 205 2.56 7.04 -13.87
C LYS A 205 1.07 7.44 -13.78
N GLY A 206 0.46 7.22 -12.60
CA GLY A 206 -0.94 7.52 -12.36
C GLY A 206 -1.94 6.47 -12.80
N GLN A 207 -1.51 5.38 -13.42
CA GLN A 207 -2.37 4.30 -13.90
C GLN A 207 -2.25 3.06 -13.02
N LEU A 208 -3.38 2.38 -12.79
CA LEU A 208 -3.41 1.08 -12.14
C LEU A 208 -3.16 0.00 -13.18
N LEU A 209 -1.97 -0.62 -13.16
CA LEU A 209 -1.59 -1.66 -14.11
C LEU A 209 -2.30 -2.98 -13.82
N LEU A 210 -2.44 -3.32 -12.53
CA LEU A 210 -3.19 -4.47 -12.03
C LEU A 210 -3.56 -4.28 -10.56
N CYS A 211 -4.57 -5.01 -10.13
CA CYS A 211 -4.95 -5.17 -8.72
C CYS A 211 -5.45 -6.60 -8.55
N GLU A 212 -4.68 -7.45 -7.88
CA GLU A 212 -4.98 -8.87 -7.82
C GLU A 212 -4.44 -9.53 -6.55
N ASP A 213 -5.03 -10.65 -6.19
CA ASP A 213 -4.55 -11.51 -5.12
C ASP A 213 -3.12 -11.98 -5.39
N LYS A 214 -2.29 -11.99 -4.35
CA LYS A 214 -0.86 -12.28 -4.42
C LYS A 214 -0.56 -13.69 -4.94
N ASP A 215 -1.31 -14.68 -4.50
CA ASP A 215 -1.10 -16.06 -4.91
C ASP A 215 -1.58 -16.27 -6.34
N THR A 216 -2.68 -15.62 -6.73
CA THR A 216 -3.14 -15.56 -8.12
C THR A 216 -2.08 -14.95 -9.05
N LEU A 217 -1.38 -13.89 -8.62
CA LEU A 217 -0.27 -13.32 -9.42
C LEU A 217 0.84 -14.34 -9.65
N ARG A 218 1.23 -15.10 -8.62
CA ARG A 218 2.25 -16.15 -8.71
C ARG A 218 1.82 -17.34 -9.58
N GLU A 219 0.54 -17.64 -9.59
CA GLU A 219 -0.03 -18.69 -10.44
C GLU A 219 -0.12 -18.25 -11.91
N LYS A 220 -0.44 -16.99 -12.18
CA LYS A 220 -0.61 -16.45 -13.54
C LYS A 220 0.69 -16.18 -14.27
N TYR A 221 1.73 -15.72 -13.56
CA TYR A 221 2.96 -15.23 -14.15
C TYR A 221 4.16 -16.10 -13.81
N ALA A 222 5.13 -16.14 -14.72
CA ALA A 222 6.39 -16.84 -14.53
C ALA A 222 7.52 -16.20 -15.35
N LEU A 223 8.75 -16.51 -14.98
CA LEU A 223 9.93 -16.26 -15.80
C LEU A 223 10.24 -17.50 -16.64
N TRP A 224 10.35 -17.29 -17.94
CA TRP A 224 10.85 -18.27 -18.87
C TRP A 224 12.31 -17.95 -19.21
N HIS A 225 13.17 -18.98 -19.24
CA HIS A 225 14.56 -18.88 -19.65
C HIS A 225 14.84 -19.91 -20.76
N GLY A 226 15.58 -19.49 -21.79
CA GLY A 226 15.94 -20.36 -22.89
C GLY A 226 16.93 -19.73 -23.88
N ALA A 227 17.16 -20.39 -24.99
CA ALA A 227 17.95 -19.82 -26.09
C ALA A 227 17.18 -18.71 -26.81
N ALA A 228 17.91 -17.74 -27.38
CA ALA A 228 17.27 -16.61 -28.08
C ALA A 228 16.42 -17.05 -29.28
N GLU A 229 16.78 -18.17 -29.91
CA GLU A 229 16.02 -18.78 -30.99
C GLU A 229 14.66 -19.30 -30.53
N GLN A 230 14.62 -19.96 -29.38
CA GLN A 230 13.40 -20.53 -28.77
C GLN A 230 12.41 -19.46 -28.35
N LEU A 231 12.87 -18.24 -28.04
CA LEU A 231 12.00 -17.12 -27.71
C LEU A 231 11.01 -16.79 -28.84
N LYS A 232 11.44 -16.99 -30.12
CA LYS A 232 10.60 -16.74 -31.30
C LYS A 232 9.51 -17.79 -31.51
N GLU A 233 9.63 -18.94 -30.87
CA GLU A 233 8.68 -20.06 -30.94
C GLU A 233 7.57 -19.91 -29.88
N LEU A 234 7.74 -19.04 -28.88
CA LEU A 234 6.77 -18.80 -27.85
C LEU A 234 5.54 -18.05 -28.39
N ASN A 235 4.38 -18.35 -27.82
CA ASN A 235 3.16 -17.62 -28.13
C ASN A 235 3.29 -16.11 -27.79
N PRO A 236 3.23 -15.20 -28.79
CA PRO A 236 3.36 -13.77 -28.53
C PRO A 236 2.31 -13.23 -27.56
N ALA A 237 1.13 -13.83 -27.47
CA ALA A 237 0.06 -13.43 -26.54
C ALA A 237 0.37 -13.78 -25.08
N ALA A 238 1.29 -14.72 -24.84
CA ALA A 238 1.75 -15.06 -23.50
C ALA A 238 2.95 -14.20 -23.06
N LEU A 239 3.64 -13.57 -24.00
CA LEU A 239 4.84 -12.76 -23.74
C LEU A 239 4.43 -11.36 -23.26
N LEU A 240 4.71 -11.03 -22.00
CA LEU A 240 4.53 -9.68 -21.47
C LEU A 240 5.78 -8.83 -21.69
N ARG A 241 6.95 -9.44 -21.55
CA ARG A 241 8.24 -8.81 -21.75
C ARG A 241 9.31 -9.83 -22.08
N GLN A 242 10.28 -9.42 -22.88
CA GLN A 242 11.44 -10.24 -23.24
C GLN A 242 12.74 -9.46 -23.15
N ARG A 243 13.81 -10.16 -22.79
CA ARG A 243 15.17 -9.64 -22.74
C ARG A 243 16.14 -10.68 -23.28
N THR A 244 16.98 -10.29 -24.23
CA THR A 244 18.08 -11.13 -24.69
C THR A 244 19.37 -10.72 -24.00
N THR A 245 20.16 -11.70 -23.58
CA THR A 245 21.46 -11.54 -22.94
C THR A 245 22.51 -12.35 -23.71
N PRO A 246 23.83 -12.15 -23.50
CA PRO A 246 24.85 -12.99 -24.09
C PRO A 246 24.74 -14.48 -23.73
N TYR A 247 24.00 -14.82 -22.67
CA TYR A 247 23.85 -16.19 -22.16
C TYR A 247 22.52 -16.85 -22.52
N GLY A 248 21.65 -16.16 -23.29
CA GLY A 248 20.31 -16.65 -23.65
C GLY A 248 19.26 -15.56 -23.62
N ALA A 249 18.01 -15.98 -23.54
CA ALA A 249 16.86 -15.09 -23.43
C ALA A 249 16.05 -15.37 -22.16
N GLU A 250 15.46 -14.32 -21.64
CA GLU A 250 14.56 -14.31 -20.49
C GLU A 250 13.27 -13.61 -20.88
N ALA A 251 12.12 -14.15 -20.46
CA ALA A 251 10.84 -13.53 -20.71
C ALA A 251 9.91 -13.63 -19.49
N LEU A 252 9.20 -12.55 -19.21
CA LEU A 252 8.03 -12.59 -18.34
C LEU A 252 6.84 -13.10 -19.17
N VAL A 253 6.23 -14.18 -18.74
CA VAL A 253 5.17 -14.87 -19.48
C VAL A 253 3.94 -15.10 -18.62
N ARG A 254 2.78 -15.19 -19.26
CA ARG A 254 1.58 -15.78 -18.66
C ARG A 254 1.65 -17.30 -18.82
N ARG A 255 1.49 -18.01 -17.72
CA ARG A 255 1.60 -19.49 -17.68
C ARG A 255 0.57 -20.18 -18.57
N ASP A 256 -0.66 -19.62 -18.64
CA ASP A 256 -1.80 -20.16 -19.41
C ASP A 256 -1.56 -20.19 -20.94
N GLY A 257 -0.63 -19.40 -21.42
CA GLY A 257 -0.27 -19.36 -22.84
C GLY A 257 1.02 -20.07 -23.21
N MET A 258 1.64 -20.79 -22.26
CA MET A 258 2.91 -21.49 -22.48
C MET A 258 2.69 -22.97 -22.84
N PRO A 259 3.52 -23.56 -23.74
CA PRO A 259 3.47 -24.97 -24.04
C PRO A 259 3.71 -25.86 -22.82
N ASP A 260 3.06 -27.03 -22.78
CA ASP A 260 3.31 -28.04 -21.75
C ASP A 260 4.78 -28.44 -21.70
N GLY A 261 5.33 -28.56 -20.50
CA GLY A 261 6.72 -28.92 -20.28
C GLY A 261 7.71 -27.75 -20.41
N SER A 262 7.23 -26.50 -20.63
CA SER A 262 8.10 -25.32 -20.59
C SER A 262 8.78 -25.17 -19.22
N LEU A 263 10.08 -24.90 -19.22
CA LEU A 263 10.81 -24.63 -17.98
C LEU A 263 10.46 -23.22 -17.49
N LEU A 264 9.53 -23.15 -16.53
CA LEU A 264 9.06 -21.89 -15.95
C LEU A 264 9.57 -21.76 -14.52
N MET A 265 10.19 -20.62 -14.22
CA MET A 265 10.64 -20.28 -12.87
C MET A 265 9.61 -19.38 -12.17
N PRO A 266 9.48 -19.48 -10.85
CA PRO A 266 8.67 -18.53 -10.08
C PRO A 266 9.16 -17.10 -10.29
N VAL A 267 8.25 -16.14 -10.34
CA VAL A 267 8.54 -14.70 -10.38
C VAL A 267 8.15 -14.09 -9.03
N SER A 268 9.03 -13.27 -8.45
CA SER A 268 8.68 -12.47 -7.28
C SER A 268 7.76 -11.31 -7.67
N ILE A 269 7.00 -10.78 -6.71
CA ILE A 269 6.15 -9.60 -6.93
C ILE A 269 6.99 -8.39 -7.36
N GLU A 270 8.19 -8.26 -6.81
CA GLU A 270 9.14 -7.19 -7.18
C GLU A 270 9.59 -7.31 -8.64
N GLU A 271 10.01 -8.50 -9.07
CA GLU A 271 10.39 -8.75 -10.47
C GLU A 271 9.20 -8.52 -11.41
N LEU A 272 8.01 -9.02 -11.04
CA LEU A 272 6.79 -8.81 -11.82
C LEU A 272 6.51 -7.32 -12.01
N PHE A 273 6.54 -6.52 -10.94
CA PHE A 273 6.36 -5.07 -11.01
C PHE A 273 7.40 -4.41 -11.93
N VAL A 274 8.70 -4.68 -11.71
CA VAL A 274 9.79 -4.12 -12.53
C VAL A 274 9.64 -4.50 -13.99
N GLN A 275 9.26 -5.74 -14.28
CA GLN A 275 9.06 -6.21 -15.64
C GLN A 275 7.85 -5.55 -16.31
N MET A 276 6.74 -5.34 -15.61
CA MET A 276 5.57 -4.63 -16.13
C MET A 276 5.87 -3.16 -16.45
N VAL A 277 6.45 -2.44 -15.48
CA VAL A 277 6.79 -1.01 -15.63
C VAL A 277 7.75 -0.76 -16.80
N LYS A 278 8.81 -1.55 -16.91
CA LYS A 278 9.79 -1.40 -18.03
C LYS A 278 9.23 -1.87 -19.37
N GLY A 279 8.14 -2.64 -19.41
CA GLY A 279 7.47 -3.07 -20.64
C GLY A 279 6.75 -1.92 -21.35
N GLU A 280 6.19 -0.97 -20.60
CA GLU A 280 5.49 0.20 -21.14
C GLU A 280 6.40 1.25 -21.77
N ASP A 281 7.67 1.33 -21.36
CA ASP A 281 8.64 2.30 -21.91
C ASP A 281 9.14 1.94 -23.33
N ARG A 282 8.59 0.89 -23.97
CA ARG A 282 9.02 0.41 -25.31
C ARG A 282 7.95 0.49 -26.41
N THR A 283 6.80 1.12 -26.13
CA THR A 283 5.79 1.47 -27.15
C THR A 283 5.90 2.99 -27.53
#